data_e7e56f12dbaf808934edcbcc4af0e70f
#
_entry.id   e7e56f12dbaf808934edcbcc4af0e70f
#
_cell.length_a   1.000
_cell.length_b   1.000
_cell.length_c   1.000
_cell.angle_alpha   90.00
_cell.angle_beta   90.00
_cell.angle_gamma   90.00
#
_symmetry.space_group_name_H-M   'P 1'
#
loop_
_entity.id
_entity.type
_entity.pdbx_description
1 polymer ?
#
loop_
_entity_poly.entity_id
_entity_poly.type
_entity_poly.pdbx_seq_one_letter_code
_entity_poly.pdbx_strand_id
1 'polypeptide(L)'
;MASGATETLDEAYERLHTTGPEFDGWLSNHGPMAAEAMVRHGHALGVPDWLDGYMERLEEFPRGTGPIGTDWQEALGDPRRIADWTAYFRREVTERPWREALATWWPRLLPGVAAAATHGVIRVGHAVRALREDGEDADHVTELAHGLAYWAARWQPVPGTPATVPSLGTASGPATEAAEAGAGPAASAASSAGSTAAEALAAVPRIADQSGGIRDRLGRLADLPGWPSAVAAPRIPAAADGLRSWLAGLVDAAATRYLWYGHGNGVMLVHSATAPNAILRTLPALDTQLWAPSVAASWAAAAALTAIYAPGAPAGPAELPDPPAGPQAAEEVFARAVEHGDEHVIKFADTAADVYVRTGRPDALAAAVRAAALIDR
;
A
#
# COMPACT_ATOMS: atom_id res chain seq x y z
N MET A 1 17.07 1.44 24.90
CA MET A 1 15.75 1.93 24.41
C MET A 1 15.27 1.11 23.21
N ALA A 2 16.13 0.69 22.29
CA ALA A 2 15.70 -0.15 21.13
C ALA A 2 15.10 -1.51 21.55
N SER A 3 15.65 -2.22 22.54
CA SER A 3 15.15 -3.53 22.99
C SER A 3 13.69 -3.48 23.47
N GLY A 4 13.34 -2.53 24.33
CA GLY A 4 11.97 -2.44 24.84
C GLY A 4 10.91 -2.04 23.80
N ALA A 5 11.31 -1.32 22.75
CA ALA A 5 10.40 -0.97 21.65
C ALA A 5 10.09 -2.20 20.78
N THR A 6 11.10 -3.01 20.47
CA THR A 6 10.91 -4.30 19.74
C THR A 6 10.05 -5.25 20.56
N GLU A 7 10.33 -5.45 21.85
CA GLU A 7 9.52 -6.29 22.74
C GLU A 7 8.03 -5.84 22.76
N THR A 8 7.74 -4.53 22.71
CA THR A 8 6.37 -4.03 22.64
C THR A 8 5.69 -4.38 21.31
N LEU A 9 6.44 -4.35 20.19
CA LEU A 9 5.89 -4.72 18.89
C LEU A 9 5.62 -6.22 18.80
N ASP A 10 6.53 -7.04 19.33
CA ASP A 10 6.38 -8.50 19.38
C ASP A 10 5.12 -8.88 20.18
N GLU A 11 4.94 -8.30 21.39
CA GLU A 11 3.74 -8.51 22.21
C GLU A 11 2.46 -8.07 21.46
N ALA A 12 2.50 -6.94 20.77
CA ALA A 12 1.36 -6.47 19.99
C ALA A 12 1.03 -7.44 18.84
N TYR A 13 2.03 -7.95 18.13
CA TYR A 13 1.82 -8.93 17.08
C TYR A 13 1.30 -10.26 17.63
N GLU A 14 1.87 -10.79 18.72
CA GLU A 14 1.41 -12.02 19.36
C GLU A 14 -0.08 -11.92 19.72
N ARG A 15 -0.51 -10.82 20.32
CA ARG A 15 -1.91 -10.58 20.67
C ARG A 15 -2.81 -10.51 19.43
N LEU A 16 -2.40 -9.75 18.41
CA LEU A 16 -3.18 -9.54 17.19
C LEU A 16 -3.27 -10.80 16.32
N HIS A 17 -2.28 -11.69 16.36
CA HIS A 17 -2.31 -12.96 15.62
C HIS A 17 -3.35 -13.93 16.15
N THR A 18 -3.88 -13.73 17.37
CA THR A 18 -4.98 -14.52 17.90
C THR A 18 -6.35 -14.07 17.42
N THR A 19 -6.45 -12.90 16.81
CA THR A 19 -7.69 -12.30 16.33
C THR A 19 -7.89 -12.46 14.82
N GLY A 20 -9.12 -12.28 14.36
CA GLY A 20 -9.46 -12.27 12.95
C GLY A 20 -8.76 -11.13 12.19
N PRO A 21 -8.43 -11.36 10.91
CA PRO A 21 -7.86 -10.33 10.05
C PRO A 21 -8.90 -9.30 9.59
N GLU A 22 -10.15 -9.47 10.01
CA GLU A 22 -11.29 -8.60 9.73
C GLU A 22 -12.25 -8.57 10.93
N PHE A 23 -13.11 -7.55 10.94
CA PHE A 23 -14.21 -7.36 11.88
C PHE A 23 -15.40 -6.71 11.18
N ASP A 24 -16.57 -6.67 11.83
CA ASP A 24 -17.83 -6.16 11.24
C ASP A 24 -18.09 -6.73 9.84
N GLY A 25 -17.74 -8.01 9.65
CA GLY A 25 -17.95 -8.79 8.42
C GLY A 25 -16.97 -8.55 7.30
N TRP A 26 -16.26 -7.41 7.22
CA TRP A 26 -15.34 -7.10 6.10
C TRP A 26 -14.35 -5.96 6.33
N LEU A 27 -14.40 -5.27 7.46
CA LEU A 27 -13.42 -4.24 7.78
C LEU A 27 -12.08 -4.88 8.14
N SER A 28 -11.00 -4.35 7.58
CA SER A 28 -9.66 -4.90 7.80
C SER A 28 -9.17 -4.65 9.22
N ASN A 29 -8.53 -5.65 9.83
CA ASN A 29 -7.76 -5.46 11.05
C ASN A 29 -6.49 -4.65 10.73
N HIS A 30 -6.44 -3.42 11.25
CA HIS A 30 -5.33 -2.49 11.03
C HIS A 30 -4.31 -2.51 12.17
N GLY A 31 -4.62 -3.23 13.26
CA GLY A 31 -3.81 -3.26 14.48
C GLY A 31 -2.31 -3.42 14.22
N PRO A 32 -1.89 -4.43 13.43
CA PRO A 32 -0.46 -4.65 13.18
C PRO A 32 0.25 -3.46 12.54
N MET A 33 -0.42 -2.78 11.59
CA MET A 33 0.15 -1.64 10.88
C MET A 33 0.23 -0.39 11.76
N ALA A 34 -0.77 -0.16 12.59
CA ALA A 34 -0.80 0.99 13.51
C ALA A 34 0.21 0.80 14.65
N ALA A 35 0.29 -0.40 15.25
CA ALA A 35 1.25 -0.72 16.30
C ALA A 35 2.69 -0.53 15.80
N GLU A 36 3.03 -1.05 14.61
CA GLU A 36 4.34 -0.89 14.01
C GLU A 36 4.67 0.58 13.76
N ALA A 37 3.72 1.35 13.22
CA ALA A 37 3.93 2.79 13.00
C ALA A 37 4.15 3.54 14.32
N MET A 38 3.37 3.23 15.38
CA MET A 38 3.53 3.84 16.70
C MET A 38 4.91 3.55 17.30
N VAL A 39 5.35 2.29 17.28
CA VAL A 39 6.66 1.89 17.78
C VAL A 39 7.78 2.61 17.03
N ARG A 40 7.71 2.64 15.72
CA ARG A 40 8.70 3.29 14.87
C ARG A 40 8.85 4.80 15.14
N HIS A 41 7.76 5.47 15.42
CA HIS A 41 7.76 6.91 15.75
C HIS A 41 7.95 7.21 17.23
N GLY A 42 8.40 6.23 18.05
CA GLY A 42 8.78 6.43 19.45
C GLY A 42 7.59 6.41 20.42
N HIS A 43 6.41 5.96 19.99
CA HIS A 43 5.21 5.86 20.82
C HIS A 43 4.96 4.44 21.36
N ALA A 44 6.00 3.63 21.53
CA ALA A 44 5.89 2.24 22.01
C ALA A 44 5.12 2.14 23.33
N LEU A 45 5.33 3.08 24.26
CA LEU A 45 4.63 3.09 25.56
C LEU A 45 3.11 3.25 25.45
N GLY A 46 2.59 3.83 24.37
CA GLY A 46 1.16 3.99 24.13
C GLY A 46 0.51 2.81 23.43
N VAL A 47 1.30 1.87 22.89
CA VAL A 47 0.78 0.73 22.11
C VAL A 47 -0.13 -0.18 22.94
N PRO A 48 0.22 -0.60 24.18
CA PRO A 48 -0.65 -1.49 24.96
C PRO A 48 -2.04 -0.90 25.19
N ASP A 49 -2.13 0.35 25.65
CA ASP A 49 -3.42 1.01 25.95
C ASP A 49 -4.26 1.21 24.67
N TRP A 50 -3.61 1.62 23.56
CA TRP A 50 -4.27 1.76 22.27
C TRP A 50 -4.81 0.41 21.78
N LEU A 51 -3.99 -0.65 21.90
CA LEU A 51 -4.32 -1.99 21.45
C LEU A 51 -5.47 -2.59 22.27
N ASP A 52 -5.51 -2.36 23.59
CA ASP A 52 -6.59 -2.84 24.45
C ASP A 52 -7.96 -2.33 23.93
N GLY A 53 -8.06 -1.03 23.66
CA GLY A 53 -9.30 -0.46 23.10
C GLY A 53 -9.56 -0.92 21.65
N TYR A 54 -8.52 -1.11 20.86
CA TYR A 54 -8.66 -1.56 19.48
C TYR A 54 -9.17 -3.01 19.39
N MET A 55 -8.68 -3.90 20.24
CA MET A 55 -9.01 -5.32 20.24
C MET A 55 -10.47 -5.61 20.64
N GLU A 56 -11.15 -4.71 21.37
CA GLU A 56 -12.54 -4.90 21.76
C GLU A 56 -13.50 -5.08 20.57
N ARG A 57 -13.14 -4.56 19.39
CA ARG A 57 -13.93 -4.66 18.15
C ARG A 57 -13.53 -5.81 17.23
N LEU A 58 -12.41 -6.48 17.53
CA LEU A 58 -11.91 -7.55 16.68
C LEU A 58 -12.67 -8.86 16.92
N GLU A 59 -12.87 -9.61 15.84
CA GLU A 59 -13.53 -10.92 15.87
C GLU A 59 -12.51 -12.04 16.18
N GLU A 60 -13.01 -13.20 16.56
CA GLU A 60 -12.19 -14.40 16.70
C GLU A 60 -11.56 -14.81 15.37
N PHE A 61 -10.38 -15.42 15.44
CA PHE A 61 -9.72 -15.95 14.25
C PHE A 61 -10.60 -17.03 13.59
N PRO A 62 -10.90 -16.93 12.28
CA PRO A 62 -11.82 -17.84 11.62
C PRO A 62 -11.25 -19.27 11.53
N ARG A 63 -12.13 -20.26 11.44
CA ARG A 63 -11.73 -21.66 11.26
C ARG A 63 -11.37 -21.93 9.80
N GLY A 64 -10.32 -22.73 9.59
CA GLY A 64 -9.95 -23.22 8.26
C GLY A 64 -10.98 -24.18 7.68
N THR A 65 -11.02 -24.25 6.38
CA THR A 65 -11.91 -25.13 5.59
C THR A 65 -11.16 -26.29 4.92
N GLY A 66 -9.83 -26.12 4.70
CA GLY A 66 -8.96 -27.14 4.13
C GLY A 66 -7.62 -26.58 3.65
N PRO A 67 -6.60 -27.39 3.43
CA PRO A 67 -5.27 -26.91 3.08
C PRO A 67 -5.27 -26.25 1.69
N ILE A 68 -4.39 -25.24 1.54
CA ILE A 68 -4.03 -24.70 0.22
C ILE A 68 -2.99 -25.64 -0.41
N GLY A 69 -3.27 -26.12 -1.62
CA GLY A 69 -2.44 -27.05 -2.36
C GLY A 69 -1.74 -26.42 -3.59
N THR A 70 -1.40 -27.26 -4.55
CA THR A 70 -0.78 -26.87 -5.83
C THR A 70 -1.72 -26.06 -6.73
N ASP A 71 -3.01 -26.17 -6.52
CA ASP A 71 -4.13 -25.48 -7.16
C ASP A 71 -4.53 -24.18 -6.45
N TRP A 72 -3.57 -23.57 -5.76
CA TRP A 72 -3.74 -22.37 -4.95
C TRP A 72 -4.47 -21.21 -5.66
N GLN A 73 -4.42 -21.15 -6.99
CA GLN A 73 -5.11 -20.13 -7.79
C GLN A 73 -6.62 -20.15 -7.59
N GLU A 74 -7.21 -21.33 -7.35
CA GLU A 74 -8.65 -21.47 -7.11
C GLU A 74 -9.11 -20.86 -5.78
N ALA A 75 -8.17 -20.72 -4.83
CA ALA A 75 -8.44 -20.12 -3.52
C ALA A 75 -8.15 -18.61 -3.47
N LEU A 76 -7.57 -18.02 -4.53
CA LEU A 76 -7.31 -16.57 -4.57
C LEU A 76 -8.62 -15.78 -4.59
N GLY A 77 -8.69 -14.76 -3.73
CA GLY A 77 -9.85 -13.87 -3.66
C GLY A 77 -11.08 -14.48 -2.99
N ASP A 78 -10.98 -15.69 -2.42
CA ASP A 78 -12.04 -16.26 -1.59
C ASP A 78 -11.80 -15.95 -0.10
N PRO A 79 -12.55 -14.99 0.49
CA PRO A 79 -12.38 -14.59 1.89
C PRO A 79 -12.63 -15.72 2.90
N ARG A 80 -13.39 -16.75 2.52
CA ARG A 80 -13.65 -17.91 3.39
C ARG A 80 -12.39 -18.75 3.61
N ARG A 81 -11.38 -18.60 2.75
CA ARG A 81 -10.11 -19.34 2.78
C ARG A 81 -9.01 -18.61 3.56
N ILE A 82 -9.35 -17.56 4.31
CA ILE A 82 -8.37 -16.70 4.98
C ILE A 82 -7.55 -17.46 6.03
N ALA A 83 -8.17 -18.35 6.81
CA ALA A 83 -7.47 -19.18 7.78
C ALA A 83 -6.57 -20.24 7.10
N ASP A 84 -7.02 -20.76 5.96
CA ASP A 84 -6.24 -21.73 5.18
C ASP A 84 -5.01 -21.07 4.57
N TRP A 85 -5.14 -19.86 4.04
CA TRP A 85 -4.03 -19.05 3.56
C TRP A 85 -3.06 -18.69 4.69
N THR A 86 -3.56 -18.35 5.87
CA THR A 86 -2.70 -18.06 7.03
C THR A 86 -1.89 -19.30 7.42
N ALA A 87 -2.51 -20.46 7.50
CA ALA A 87 -1.81 -21.73 7.76
C ALA A 87 -0.78 -22.05 6.67
N TYR A 88 -1.12 -21.80 5.41
CA TYR A 88 -0.23 -21.98 4.27
C TYR A 88 1.02 -21.08 4.39
N PHE A 89 0.84 -19.77 4.57
CA PHE A 89 1.97 -18.84 4.62
C PHE A 89 2.83 -18.99 5.87
N ARG A 90 2.23 -19.32 7.02
CA ARG A 90 3.01 -19.66 8.22
C ARG A 90 3.95 -20.85 7.97
N ARG A 91 3.51 -21.86 7.25
CA ARG A 91 4.36 -22.96 6.82
C ARG A 91 5.43 -22.50 5.83
N GLU A 92 5.07 -21.73 4.82
CA GLU A 92 6.01 -21.21 3.83
C GLU A 92 7.18 -20.45 4.47
N VAL A 93 6.91 -19.56 5.43
CA VAL A 93 7.95 -18.78 6.11
C VAL A 93 8.71 -19.57 7.19
N THR A 94 8.20 -20.73 7.60
CA THR A 94 8.91 -21.66 8.49
C THR A 94 9.86 -22.57 7.69
N GLU A 95 9.45 -22.99 6.50
CA GLU A 95 10.21 -23.93 5.66
C GLU A 95 11.30 -23.24 4.82
N ARG A 96 11.21 -21.92 4.62
CA ARG A 96 12.18 -21.13 3.85
C ARG A 96 12.34 -19.70 4.39
N PRO A 97 13.48 -19.02 4.10
CA PRO A 97 13.67 -17.63 4.46
C PRO A 97 12.53 -16.75 3.96
N TRP A 98 12.09 -15.80 4.77
CA TRP A 98 10.96 -14.92 4.42
C TRP A 98 11.16 -14.15 3.11
N ARG A 99 12.41 -13.80 2.77
CA ARG A 99 12.72 -13.13 1.48
C ARG A 99 12.42 -14.02 0.28
N GLU A 100 12.66 -15.32 0.39
CA GLU A 100 12.35 -16.29 -0.67
C GLU A 100 10.83 -16.49 -0.81
N ALA A 101 10.12 -16.59 0.33
CA ALA A 101 8.67 -16.64 0.35
C ALA A 101 8.08 -15.38 -0.29
N LEU A 102 8.56 -14.20 0.11
CA LEU A 102 8.13 -12.91 -0.46
C LEU A 102 8.43 -12.85 -1.98
N ALA A 103 9.64 -13.16 -2.41
CA ALA A 103 10.02 -13.14 -3.83
C ALA A 103 9.17 -14.09 -4.68
N THR A 104 8.76 -15.22 -4.11
CA THR A 104 7.89 -16.20 -4.78
C THR A 104 6.46 -15.71 -4.91
N TRP A 105 5.92 -15.09 -3.85
CA TRP A 105 4.50 -14.74 -3.77
C TRP A 105 4.18 -13.33 -4.20
N TRP A 106 5.12 -12.40 -4.10
CA TRP A 106 4.93 -11.02 -4.54
C TRP A 106 4.41 -10.89 -5.97
N PRO A 107 5.04 -11.50 -7.00
CA PRO A 107 4.54 -11.39 -8.37
C PRO A 107 3.20 -12.10 -8.58
N ARG A 108 2.83 -13.09 -7.75
CA ARG A 108 1.54 -13.78 -7.82
C ARG A 108 0.40 -12.96 -7.23
N LEU A 109 0.70 -12.21 -6.16
CA LEU A 109 -0.29 -11.39 -5.45
C LEU A 109 -0.42 -9.99 -6.05
N LEU A 110 0.63 -9.46 -6.65
CA LEU A 110 0.71 -8.10 -7.16
C LEU A 110 -0.43 -7.69 -8.11
N PRO A 111 -0.90 -8.53 -9.05
CA PRO A 111 -2.07 -8.21 -9.86
C PRO A 111 -3.34 -7.97 -9.04
N GLY A 112 -3.42 -8.55 -7.85
CA GLY A 112 -4.50 -8.35 -6.89
C GLY A 112 -4.25 -7.20 -5.91
N VAL A 113 -3.54 -6.16 -6.29
CA VAL A 113 -3.16 -5.03 -5.43
C VAL A 113 -4.34 -4.29 -4.79
N ALA A 114 -5.53 -4.37 -5.38
CA ALA A 114 -6.75 -3.77 -4.82
C ALA A 114 -7.40 -4.60 -3.69
N ALA A 115 -6.78 -5.73 -3.30
CA ALA A 115 -7.27 -6.61 -2.24
C ALA A 115 -7.64 -5.83 -0.97
N ALA A 116 -8.87 -6.00 -0.50
CA ALA A 116 -9.38 -5.33 0.69
C ALA A 116 -9.03 -3.83 0.73
N ALA A 117 -9.32 -3.10 -0.34
CA ALA A 117 -8.95 -1.69 -0.45
C ALA A 117 -7.43 -1.42 -0.31
N THR A 118 -6.60 -2.29 -0.86
CA THR A 118 -5.13 -2.27 -0.78
C THR A 118 -4.52 -2.68 0.58
N HIS A 119 -5.35 -3.05 1.57
CA HIS A 119 -4.83 -3.41 2.89
C HIS A 119 -3.86 -4.59 2.87
N GLY A 120 -4.04 -5.57 1.95
CA GLY A 120 -3.10 -6.68 1.83
C GLY A 120 -1.66 -6.21 1.58
N VAL A 121 -1.46 -5.35 0.59
CA VAL A 121 -0.12 -4.82 0.28
C VAL A 121 0.40 -3.85 1.32
N ILE A 122 -0.48 -3.07 1.96
CA ILE A 122 -0.08 -2.14 3.04
C ILE A 122 0.44 -2.95 4.23
N ARG A 123 -0.28 -3.98 4.68
CA ARG A 123 0.12 -4.84 5.78
C ARG A 123 1.46 -5.53 5.51
N VAL A 124 1.65 -6.07 4.31
CA VAL A 124 2.94 -6.65 3.90
C VAL A 124 4.06 -5.60 3.93
N GLY A 125 3.81 -4.36 3.50
CA GLY A 125 4.82 -3.29 3.53
C GLY A 125 5.26 -2.91 4.95
N HIS A 126 4.34 -2.87 5.92
CA HIS A 126 4.67 -2.66 7.33
C HIS A 126 5.47 -3.85 7.90
N ALA A 127 5.03 -5.08 7.65
CA ALA A 127 5.74 -6.28 8.09
C ALA A 127 7.16 -6.37 7.50
N VAL A 128 7.34 -6.05 6.21
CA VAL A 128 8.67 -6.02 5.59
C VAL A 128 9.55 -4.92 6.17
N ARG A 129 8.98 -3.75 6.54
CA ARG A 129 9.75 -2.70 7.21
C ARG A 129 10.24 -3.17 8.58
N ALA A 130 9.37 -3.75 9.41
CA ALA A 130 9.74 -4.32 10.70
C ALA A 130 10.86 -5.36 10.56
N LEU A 131 10.70 -6.34 9.66
CA LEU A 131 11.71 -7.36 9.38
C LEU A 131 13.08 -6.80 8.94
N ARG A 132 13.10 -5.66 8.27
CA ARG A 132 14.35 -5.07 7.77
C ARG A 132 15.04 -4.16 8.77
N GLU A 133 14.30 -3.56 9.68
CA GLU A 133 14.80 -2.48 10.54
C GLU A 133 14.85 -2.89 12.01
N ASP A 134 13.92 -3.75 12.47
CA ASP A 134 13.78 -4.11 13.87
C ASP A 134 14.26 -5.55 14.17
N GLY A 135 14.28 -6.44 13.17
CA GLY A 135 14.82 -7.81 13.30
C GLY A 135 13.95 -8.87 12.59
N GLU A 136 14.56 -10.04 12.42
CA GLU A 136 13.93 -11.19 11.75
C GLU A 136 13.48 -12.24 12.81
N ASP A 137 12.84 -11.77 13.89
CA ASP A 137 12.27 -12.65 14.90
C ASP A 137 11.00 -13.37 14.42
N ALA A 138 10.50 -14.30 15.26
CA ALA A 138 9.39 -15.17 14.89
C ALA A 138 8.07 -14.41 14.71
N ASP A 139 7.84 -13.32 15.45
CA ASP A 139 6.58 -12.59 15.42
C ASP A 139 6.52 -11.66 14.18
N HIS A 140 7.64 -11.02 13.82
CA HIS A 140 7.76 -10.26 12.58
C HIS A 140 7.60 -11.15 11.34
N VAL A 141 8.22 -12.34 11.33
CA VAL A 141 8.06 -13.33 10.25
C VAL A 141 6.62 -13.83 10.16
N THR A 142 5.98 -14.06 11.31
CA THR A 142 4.56 -14.45 11.39
C THR A 142 3.64 -13.34 10.87
N GLU A 143 3.92 -12.08 11.20
CA GLU A 143 3.13 -10.95 10.67
C GLU A 143 3.20 -10.85 9.15
N LEU A 144 4.38 -11.07 8.56
CA LEU A 144 4.50 -11.16 7.10
C LEU A 144 3.60 -12.27 6.53
N ALA A 145 3.58 -13.45 7.17
CA ALA A 145 2.72 -14.56 6.75
C ALA A 145 1.23 -14.18 6.81
N HIS A 146 0.79 -13.50 7.86
CA HIS A 146 -0.57 -12.99 8.00
C HIS A 146 -0.90 -11.93 6.94
N GLY A 147 0.01 -11.01 6.63
CA GLY A 147 -0.15 -10.02 5.58
C GLY A 147 -0.31 -10.63 4.19
N LEU A 148 0.55 -11.62 3.84
CA LEU A 148 0.46 -12.36 2.58
C LEU A 148 -0.84 -13.17 2.48
N ALA A 149 -1.28 -13.80 3.58
CA ALA A 149 -2.52 -14.55 3.66
C ALA A 149 -3.74 -13.66 3.43
N TYR A 150 -3.76 -12.50 4.06
CA TYR A 150 -4.83 -11.54 3.88
C TYR A 150 -4.89 -11.03 2.44
N TRP A 151 -3.74 -10.73 1.84
CA TRP A 151 -3.66 -10.33 0.44
C TRP A 151 -4.20 -11.42 -0.49
N ALA A 152 -3.80 -12.68 -0.29
CA ALA A 152 -4.26 -13.81 -1.10
C ALA A 152 -5.77 -14.05 -0.97
N ALA A 153 -6.30 -14.06 0.25
CA ALA A 153 -7.72 -14.32 0.51
C ALA A 153 -8.64 -13.20 -0.02
N ARG A 154 -8.15 -11.97 -0.09
CA ARG A 154 -8.90 -10.81 -0.61
C ARG A 154 -8.44 -10.36 -1.98
N TRP A 155 -7.61 -11.15 -2.65
CA TRP A 155 -7.04 -10.84 -3.97
C TRP A 155 -8.10 -10.28 -4.92
N GLN A 156 -7.86 -9.09 -5.44
CA GLN A 156 -8.78 -8.40 -6.34
C GLN A 156 -7.98 -7.54 -7.32
N PRO A 157 -8.10 -7.79 -8.65
CA PRO A 157 -7.40 -6.99 -9.63
C PRO A 157 -8.07 -5.63 -9.82
N VAL A 158 -7.28 -4.65 -10.23
CA VAL A 158 -7.81 -3.38 -10.75
C VAL A 158 -8.26 -3.63 -12.19
N PRO A 159 -9.50 -3.29 -12.59
CA PRO A 159 -9.97 -3.46 -13.96
C PRO A 159 -9.05 -2.77 -14.98
N GLY A 160 -8.77 -3.44 -16.08
CA GLY A 160 -7.88 -2.93 -17.15
C GLY A 160 -6.39 -3.12 -16.91
N THR A 161 -5.99 -3.76 -15.79
CA THR A 161 -4.60 -4.15 -15.55
C THR A 161 -4.38 -5.62 -15.92
N PRO A 162 -3.12 -6.03 -16.25
CA PRO A 162 -2.82 -7.45 -16.47
C PRO A 162 -3.15 -8.29 -15.23
N ALA A 163 -3.84 -9.40 -15.42
CA ALA A 163 -4.16 -10.34 -14.33
C ALA A 163 -2.96 -11.18 -13.87
N THR A 164 -1.86 -11.16 -14.60
CA THR A 164 -0.62 -11.85 -14.26
C THR A 164 0.58 -10.93 -14.51
N VAL A 165 1.55 -10.95 -13.63
CA VAL A 165 2.88 -10.41 -13.95
C VAL A 165 3.48 -11.33 -15.01
N PRO A 166 3.98 -10.81 -16.14
CA PRO A 166 4.63 -11.64 -17.16
C PRO A 166 5.69 -12.53 -16.50
N SER A 167 5.68 -13.81 -16.83
CA SER A 167 6.70 -14.75 -16.36
C SER A 167 8.07 -14.19 -16.75
N LEU A 168 8.90 -13.92 -15.76
CA LEU A 168 10.28 -13.57 -15.97
C LEU A 168 10.97 -14.85 -16.48
N GLY A 169 10.96 -15.02 -17.81
CA GLY A 169 11.65 -16.11 -18.46
C GLY A 169 13.10 -16.10 -18.01
N THR A 170 13.59 -17.23 -17.55
CA THR A 170 15.03 -17.47 -17.44
C THR A 170 15.62 -17.16 -18.82
N ALA A 171 16.34 -16.05 -18.92
CA ALA A 171 17.03 -15.66 -20.14
C ALA A 171 18.14 -16.69 -20.44
N SER A 172 17.78 -17.74 -21.15
CA SER A 172 18.69 -18.73 -21.73
C SER A 172 18.21 -19.01 -23.16
N GLY A 173 18.51 -18.07 -24.06
CA GLY A 173 18.35 -18.24 -25.49
C GLY A 173 19.20 -17.20 -26.21
N PRO A 174 19.96 -17.57 -27.25
CA PRO A 174 20.86 -16.64 -27.95
C PRO A 174 20.04 -15.55 -28.65
N ALA A 175 20.54 -14.31 -28.58
CA ALA A 175 20.02 -13.16 -29.29
C ALA A 175 19.98 -13.46 -30.78
N THR A 176 18.80 -13.53 -31.37
CA THR A 176 18.60 -13.51 -32.81
C THR A 176 18.74 -12.06 -33.28
N GLU A 177 19.77 -11.83 -34.09
CA GLU A 177 20.00 -10.56 -34.81
C GLU A 177 18.74 -10.20 -35.62
N ALA A 178 18.15 -9.07 -35.33
CA ALA A 178 17.13 -8.44 -36.17
C ALA A 178 17.80 -7.32 -36.98
N ALA A 179 17.65 -7.46 -38.29
CA ALA A 179 18.24 -6.70 -39.36
C ALA A 179 18.12 -5.18 -39.23
N GLU A 180 19.21 -4.50 -39.63
CA GLU A 180 19.30 -3.06 -39.91
C GLU A 180 18.27 -2.61 -40.97
N ALA A 181 17.52 -1.61 -40.67
CA ALA A 181 16.75 -0.83 -41.63
C ALA A 181 16.93 0.66 -41.37
N GLY A 182 17.67 1.31 -42.22
CA GLY A 182 17.52 2.67 -42.71
C GLY A 182 17.57 3.83 -41.75
N ALA A 183 18.71 4.51 -41.66
CA ALA A 183 18.86 5.85 -41.09
C ALA A 183 18.10 6.91 -41.91
N GLY A 184 17.07 7.54 -41.35
CA GLY A 184 16.46 8.79 -41.79
C GLY A 184 16.88 9.94 -40.87
N PRO A 185 16.88 11.21 -41.29
CA PRO A 185 17.59 12.30 -40.67
C PRO A 185 16.98 12.75 -39.33
N ALA A 186 17.89 13.12 -38.42
CA ALA A 186 17.65 13.62 -37.07
C ALA A 186 16.54 14.70 -37.01
N ALA A 187 15.39 14.30 -36.46
CA ALA A 187 14.42 15.25 -35.94
C ALA A 187 14.87 15.64 -34.52
N SER A 188 14.98 16.94 -34.34
CA SER A 188 15.30 17.65 -33.11
C SER A 188 14.78 16.92 -31.85
N ALA A 189 15.67 16.63 -30.91
CA ALA A 189 15.34 16.17 -29.56
C ALA A 189 14.62 17.28 -28.78
N ALA A 190 13.34 17.44 -29.06
CA ALA A 190 12.43 18.11 -28.12
C ALA A 190 12.29 17.15 -26.93
N SER A 191 12.78 17.56 -25.78
CA SER A 191 12.66 16.89 -24.47
C SER A 191 11.22 16.41 -24.28
N SER A 192 10.94 15.13 -24.53
CA SER A 192 9.69 14.48 -24.15
C SER A 192 9.76 14.14 -22.66
N ALA A 193 9.67 15.17 -21.81
CA ALA A 193 9.45 14.98 -20.39
C ALA A 193 8.12 14.21 -20.25
N GLY A 194 8.18 12.95 -19.80
CA GLY A 194 7.00 12.17 -19.46
C GLY A 194 6.23 12.91 -18.36
N SER A 195 4.89 12.75 -18.32
CA SER A 195 4.09 13.33 -17.26
C SER A 195 4.59 12.88 -15.89
N THR A 196 4.70 13.80 -14.96
CA THR A 196 4.99 13.50 -13.56
C THR A 196 3.86 12.68 -12.96
N ALA A 197 4.13 11.95 -11.87
CA ALA A 197 3.08 11.22 -11.15
C ALA A 197 1.93 12.14 -10.69
N ALA A 198 2.24 13.39 -10.33
CA ALA A 198 1.25 14.39 -9.94
C ALA A 198 0.32 14.79 -11.11
N GLU A 199 0.89 15.06 -12.28
CA GLU A 199 0.12 15.36 -13.49
C GLU A 199 -0.74 14.16 -13.92
N ALA A 200 -0.17 12.95 -13.85
CA ALA A 200 -0.91 11.74 -14.16
C ALA A 200 -2.10 11.53 -13.21
N LEU A 201 -1.92 11.71 -11.89
CA LEU A 201 -3.01 11.64 -10.91
C LEU A 201 -4.07 12.72 -11.12
N ALA A 202 -3.67 13.93 -11.53
CA ALA A 202 -4.60 15.01 -11.82
C ALA A 202 -5.49 14.70 -13.03
N ALA A 203 -4.97 13.95 -14.00
CA ALA A 203 -5.66 13.58 -15.23
C ALA A 203 -6.55 12.32 -15.09
N VAL A 204 -6.53 11.63 -13.94
CA VAL A 204 -7.36 10.43 -13.71
C VAL A 204 -8.84 10.77 -13.82
N PRO A 205 -9.60 10.09 -14.71
CA PRO A 205 -11.05 10.28 -14.80
C PRO A 205 -11.75 9.76 -13.54
N ARG A 206 -12.92 10.30 -13.21
CA ARG A 206 -13.70 9.92 -12.04
C ARG A 206 -15.00 9.26 -12.44
N ILE A 207 -15.43 8.24 -11.70
CA ILE A 207 -16.77 7.69 -11.84
C ILE A 207 -17.80 8.73 -11.39
N ALA A 208 -18.92 8.81 -12.12
CA ALA A 208 -20.00 9.76 -11.78
C ALA A 208 -20.80 9.26 -10.57
N ASP A 209 -21.08 7.96 -10.52
CA ASP A 209 -21.80 7.33 -9.40
C ASP A 209 -20.81 6.74 -8.41
N GLN A 210 -20.69 7.39 -7.26
CA GLN A 210 -19.85 6.97 -6.13
C GLN A 210 -20.67 6.27 -5.02
N SER A 211 -21.84 5.74 -5.31
CA SER A 211 -22.62 4.93 -4.36
C SER A 211 -22.04 3.51 -4.20
N GLY A 212 -22.42 2.80 -3.15
CA GLY A 212 -22.02 1.42 -2.88
C GLY A 212 -20.61 1.27 -2.31
N GLY A 213 -20.20 0.02 -2.09
CA GLY A 213 -18.90 -0.33 -1.53
C GLY A 213 -17.77 -0.28 -2.57
N ILE A 214 -16.53 -0.51 -2.10
CA ILE A 214 -15.33 -0.45 -2.97
C ILE A 214 -15.41 -1.43 -4.14
N ARG A 215 -15.95 -2.63 -3.92
CA ARG A 215 -16.07 -3.65 -4.98
C ARG A 215 -16.97 -3.16 -6.12
N ASP A 216 -18.11 -2.55 -5.79
CA ASP A 216 -19.04 -2.00 -6.78
C ASP A 216 -18.42 -0.85 -7.55
N ARG A 217 -17.73 0.04 -6.83
CA ARG A 217 -17.04 1.20 -7.41
C ARG A 217 -15.89 0.78 -8.34
N LEU A 218 -15.08 -0.20 -7.93
CA LEU A 218 -14.03 -0.75 -8.79
C LEU A 218 -14.62 -1.38 -10.06
N GLY A 219 -15.76 -2.08 -9.95
CA GLY A 219 -16.45 -2.64 -11.11
C GLY A 219 -16.79 -1.60 -12.16
N ARG A 220 -17.17 -0.38 -11.74
CA ARG A 220 -17.51 0.73 -12.66
C ARG A 220 -16.32 1.28 -13.45
N LEU A 221 -15.09 0.98 -13.06
CA LEU A 221 -13.91 1.39 -13.82
C LEU A 221 -13.84 0.73 -15.20
N ALA A 222 -14.41 -0.48 -15.35
CA ALA A 222 -14.44 -1.18 -16.64
C ALA A 222 -15.17 -0.37 -17.72
N ASP A 223 -16.20 0.38 -17.32
CA ASP A 223 -17.07 1.16 -18.22
C ASP A 223 -16.71 2.67 -18.20
N LEU A 224 -15.71 3.09 -17.41
CA LEU A 224 -15.34 4.49 -17.28
C LEU A 224 -14.58 4.95 -18.53
N PRO A 225 -15.13 5.94 -19.30
CA PRO A 225 -14.43 6.51 -20.44
C PRO A 225 -13.05 7.08 -20.04
N GLY A 226 -12.01 6.73 -20.80
CA GLY A 226 -10.65 7.18 -20.55
C GLY A 226 -9.89 6.38 -19.49
N TRP A 227 -10.52 5.45 -18.78
CA TRP A 227 -9.84 4.65 -17.76
C TRP A 227 -8.67 3.80 -18.31
N PRO A 228 -8.81 3.07 -19.44
CA PRO A 228 -7.69 2.34 -20.02
C PRO A 228 -6.50 3.25 -20.38
N SER A 229 -6.79 4.44 -20.89
CA SER A 229 -5.76 5.44 -21.18
C SER A 229 -5.09 5.97 -19.92
N ALA A 230 -5.84 6.20 -18.84
CA ALA A 230 -5.31 6.65 -17.56
C ALA A 230 -4.37 5.61 -16.93
N VAL A 231 -4.74 4.32 -16.96
CA VAL A 231 -3.88 3.24 -16.45
C VAL A 231 -2.58 3.14 -17.25
N ALA A 232 -2.64 3.35 -18.56
CA ALA A 232 -1.47 3.27 -19.45
C ALA A 232 -0.65 4.58 -19.53
N ALA A 233 -1.17 5.69 -18.97
CA ALA A 233 -0.61 7.03 -19.18
C ALA A 233 0.82 7.24 -18.66
N PRO A 234 1.22 6.74 -17.45
CA PRO A 234 2.53 7.10 -16.93
C PRO A 234 3.66 6.41 -17.70
N ARG A 235 4.63 7.21 -18.10
CA ARG A 235 5.90 6.69 -18.63
C ARG A 235 6.80 6.33 -17.47
N ILE A 236 6.67 5.09 -16.99
CA ILE A 236 7.46 4.54 -15.90
C ILE A 236 8.88 4.29 -16.43
N PRO A 237 9.94 4.84 -15.77
CA PRO A 237 11.32 4.58 -16.18
C PRO A 237 11.67 3.08 -16.16
N ALA A 238 12.62 2.65 -16.99
CA ALA A 238 13.08 1.25 -17.01
C ALA A 238 14.19 0.98 -16.00
N ALA A 239 15.02 1.99 -15.68
CA ALA A 239 16.15 1.84 -14.76
C ALA A 239 15.69 1.81 -13.28
N ALA A 240 16.31 0.99 -12.45
CA ALA A 240 15.93 0.79 -11.05
C ALA A 240 15.85 2.09 -10.25
N ASP A 241 16.85 2.98 -10.34
CA ASP A 241 16.84 4.27 -9.65
C ASP A 241 15.70 5.17 -10.12
N GLY A 242 15.40 5.15 -11.42
CA GLY A 242 14.27 5.84 -12.00
C GLY A 242 12.93 5.29 -11.52
N LEU A 243 12.79 3.97 -11.41
CA LEU A 243 11.61 3.30 -10.86
C LEU A 243 11.34 3.73 -9.42
N ARG A 244 12.35 3.66 -8.57
CA ARG A 244 12.24 4.06 -7.16
C ARG A 244 11.88 5.54 -7.02
N SER A 245 12.56 6.41 -7.77
CA SER A 245 12.30 7.86 -7.76
C SER A 245 10.89 8.19 -8.25
N TRP A 246 10.42 7.50 -9.29
CA TRP A 246 9.07 7.68 -9.82
C TRP A 246 8.01 7.25 -8.81
N LEU A 247 8.21 6.10 -8.15
CA LEU A 247 7.30 5.62 -7.11
C LEU A 247 7.28 6.54 -5.90
N ALA A 248 8.43 7.05 -5.47
CA ALA A 248 8.52 8.06 -4.42
C ALA A 248 7.71 9.31 -4.79
N GLY A 249 7.87 9.80 -6.03
CA GLY A 249 7.07 10.91 -6.56
C GLY A 249 5.55 10.64 -6.61
N LEU A 250 5.13 9.38 -6.82
CA LEU A 250 3.72 8.99 -6.72
C LEU A 250 3.22 9.10 -5.28
N VAL A 251 3.98 8.61 -4.30
CA VAL A 251 3.64 8.74 -2.88
C VAL A 251 3.51 10.20 -2.48
N ASP A 252 4.48 11.03 -2.88
CA ASP A 252 4.49 12.47 -2.59
C ASP A 252 3.27 13.17 -3.19
N ALA A 253 2.96 12.85 -4.45
CA ALA A 253 1.82 13.42 -5.14
C ALA A 253 0.48 12.99 -4.51
N ALA A 254 0.34 11.71 -4.16
CA ALA A 254 -0.88 11.19 -3.56
C ALA A 254 -1.11 11.75 -2.15
N ALA A 255 -0.07 11.81 -1.31
CA ALA A 255 -0.14 12.39 0.03
C ALA A 255 -0.50 13.89 -0.03
N THR A 256 0.17 14.67 -0.88
CA THR A 256 -0.13 16.10 -1.04
C THR A 256 -1.52 16.32 -1.63
N ARG A 257 -1.95 15.44 -2.56
CA ARG A 257 -3.28 15.53 -3.16
C ARG A 257 -4.39 15.30 -2.12
N TYR A 258 -4.16 14.46 -1.12
CA TYR A 258 -5.11 14.24 -0.03
C TYR A 258 -5.49 15.55 0.66
N LEU A 259 -4.56 16.47 0.85
CA LEU A 259 -4.83 17.78 1.44
C LEU A 259 -6.01 18.50 0.77
N TRP A 260 -6.09 18.42 -0.56
CA TRP A 260 -7.09 19.10 -1.37
C TRP A 260 -8.35 18.27 -1.63
N TYR A 261 -8.25 16.95 -1.67
CA TYR A 261 -9.32 16.07 -2.14
C TYR A 261 -9.80 15.06 -1.09
N GLY A 262 -9.17 14.99 0.09
CA GLY A 262 -9.51 14.04 1.16
C GLY A 262 -10.96 14.10 1.62
N HIS A 263 -11.62 15.27 1.49
CA HIS A 263 -13.03 15.44 1.84
C HIS A 263 -14.01 14.60 1.00
N GLY A 264 -13.58 14.03 -0.12
CA GLY A 264 -14.42 13.10 -0.89
C GLY A 264 -14.68 11.79 -0.16
N ASN A 265 -13.67 11.26 0.52
CA ASN A 265 -13.77 10.16 1.46
C ASN A 265 -12.46 10.07 2.25
N GLY A 266 -12.48 10.56 3.51
CA GLY A 266 -11.28 10.67 4.35
C GLY A 266 -10.56 9.34 4.54
N VAL A 267 -11.30 8.29 4.89
CA VAL A 267 -10.77 6.94 5.13
C VAL A 267 -10.19 6.32 3.87
N MET A 268 -10.92 6.37 2.75
CA MET A 268 -10.51 5.63 1.56
C MET A 268 -9.37 6.30 0.78
N LEU A 269 -9.31 7.64 0.79
CA LEU A 269 -8.31 8.36 0.03
C LEU A 269 -6.90 8.33 0.64
N VAL A 270 -6.73 8.02 1.95
CA VAL A 270 -5.40 7.78 2.52
C VAL A 270 -4.70 6.61 1.83
N HIS A 271 -5.47 5.61 1.37
CA HIS A 271 -4.94 4.42 0.72
C HIS A 271 -4.27 4.71 -0.63
N SER A 272 -4.63 5.83 -1.28
CA SER A 272 -3.97 6.26 -2.52
C SER A 272 -2.48 6.62 -2.32
N ALA A 273 -2.08 6.95 -1.09
CA ALA A 273 -0.69 7.23 -0.71
C ALA A 273 -0.05 6.08 0.08
N THR A 274 -0.78 5.49 1.04
CA THR A 274 -0.23 4.44 1.92
C THR A 274 0.11 3.15 1.16
N ALA A 275 -0.68 2.76 0.16
CA ALA A 275 -0.38 1.57 -0.64
C ALA A 275 0.89 1.74 -1.52
N PRO A 276 1.07 2.83 -2.30
CA PRO A 276 2.34 3.11 -2.95
C PRO A 276 3.53 3.19 -1.99
N ASN A 277 3.35 3.78 -0.79
CA ASN A 277 4.41 3.87 0.21
C ASN A 277 4.82 2.50 0.75
N ALA A 278 3.85 1.62 1.01
CA ALA A 278 4.10 0.24 1.41
C ALA A 278 4.93 -0.51 0.35
N ILE A 279 4.59 -0.36 -0.93
CA ILE A 279 5.37 -0.94 -2.03
C ILE A 279 6.78 -0.33 -2.09
N LEU A 280 6.91 1.00 -1.94
CA LEU A 280 8.21 1.68 -1.93
C LEU A 280 9.13 1.14 -0.81
N ARG A 281 8.58 0.89 0.37
CA ARG A 281 9.27 0.28 1.52
C ARG A 281 9.69 -1.17 1.25
N THR A 282 8.91 -1.89 0.45
CA THR A 282 9.16 -3.29 0.11
C THR A 282 10.21 -3.47 -0.99
N LEU A 283 10.35 -2.52 -1.94
CA LEU A 283 11.28 -2.64 -3.07
C LEU A 283 12.69 -3.12 -2.70
N PRO A 284 13.33 -2.63 -1.61
CA PRO A 284 14.68 -3.07 -1.25
C PRO A 284 14.79 -4.54 -0.81
N ALA A 285 13.67 -5.20 -0.51
CA ALA A 285 13.61 -6.63 -0.19
C ALA A 285 13.31 -7.51 -1.41
N LEU A 286 13.09 -6.91 -2.59
CA LEU A 286 12.75 -7.59 -3.83
C LEU A 286 13.87 -7.51 -4.85
N ASP A 287 13.98 -8.54 -5.69
CA ASP A 287 14.81 -8.46 -6.89
C ASP A 287 14.37 -7.28 -7.77
N THR A 288 15.36 -6.58 -8.36
CA THR A 288 15.09 -5.38 -9.17
C THR A 288 14.20 -5.64 -10.39
N GLN A 289 14.17 -6.87 -10.89
CA GLN A 289 13.24 -7.30 -11.95
C GLN A 289 11.76 -7.20 -11.54
N LEU A 290 11.45 -7.24 -10.24
CA LEU A 290 10.09 -7.08 -9.71
C LEU A 290 9.71 -5.60 -9.50
N TRP A 291 10.64 -4.66 -9.63
CA TRP A 291 10.38 -3.25 -9.36
C TRP A 291 9.43 -2.62 -10.37
N ALA A 292 9.65 -2.84 -11.67
CA ALA A 292 8.79 -2.26 -12.71
C ALA A 292 7.32 -2.71 -12.58
N PRO A 293 6.99 -4.02 -12.44
CA PRO A 293 5.62 -4.43 -12.20
C PRO A 293 5.06 -3.91 -10.87
N SER A 294 5.89 -3.75 -9.82
CA SER A 294 5.46 -3.18 -8.54
C SER A 294 5.07 -1.71 -8.68
N VAL A 295 5.85 -0.92 -9.42
CA VAL A 295 5.53 0.49 -9.72
C VAL A 295 4.25 0.60 -10.54
N ALA A 296 4.07 -0.26 -11.54
CA ALA A 296 2.85 -0.29 -12.34
C ALA A 296 1.60 -0.63 -11.52
N ALA A 297 1.69 -1.60 -10.61
CA ALA A 297 0.60 -1.95 -9.69
C ALA A 297 0.30 -0.82 -8.69
N SER A 298 1.33 -0.15 -8.16
CA SER A 298 1.18 1.04 -7.31
C SER A 298 0.40 2.14 -8.00
N TRP A 299 0.76 2.42 -9.26
CA TRP A 299 0.04 3.40 -10.06
C TRP A 299 -1.42 3.01 -10.25
N ALA A 300 -1.68 1.77 -10.67
CA ALA A 300 -3.03 1.30 -10.90
C ALA A 300 -3.91 1.41 -9.64
N ALA A 301 -3.37 1.07 -8.46
CA ALA A 301 -4.06 1.19 -7.19
C ALA A 301 -4.36 2.66 -6.84
N ALA A 302 -3.37 3.55 -6.90
CA ALA A 302 -3.54 4.97 -6.59
C ALA A 302 -4.52 5.66 -7.56
N ALA A 303 -4.42 5.35 -8.86
CA ALA A 303 -5.33 5.84 -9.89
C ALA A 303 -6.76 5.32 -9.67
N ALA A 304 -6.94 4.03 -9.37
CA ALA A 304 -8.26 3.45 -9.09
C ALA A 304 -8.93 4.13 -7.89
N LEU A 305 -8.23 4.26 -6.76
CA LEU A 305 -8.75 4.93 -5.57
C LEU A 305 -9.10 6.39 -5.84
N THR A 306 -8.26 7.09 -6.62
CA THR A 306 -8.54 8.46 -7.07
C THR A 306 -9.80 8.51 -7.94
N ALA A 307 -9.96 7.60 -8.89
CA ALA A 307 -11.10 7.56 -9.79
C ALA A 307 -12.44 7.32 -9.08
N ILE A 308 -12.43 6.50 -8.02
CA ILE A 308 -13.66 6.03 -7.36
C ILE A 308 -14.02 6.78 -6.07
N TYR A 309 -13.11 7.59 -5.52
CA TYR A 309 -13.34 8.30 -4.27
C TYR A 309 -13.03 9.81 -4.30
N ALA A 310 -12.21 10.29 -5.25
CA ALA A 310 -11.92 11.71 -5.27
C ALA A 310 -13.14 12.54 -5.68
N PRO A 311 -13.41 13.67 -4.99
CA PRO A 311 -14.51 14.54 -5.31
C PRO A 311 -14.26 15.31 -6.61
N GLY A 312 -15.29 15.91 -7.17
CA GLY A 312 -15.24 16.66 -8.43
C GLY A 312 -14.37 17.93 -8.37
N ALA A 313 -14.28 18.56 -7.19
CA ALA A 313 -13.53 19.79 -6.97
C ALA A 313 -12.60 19.68 -5.76
N PRO A 314 -11.49 20.42 -5.72
CA PRO A 314 -10.66 20.52 -4.52
C PRO A 314 -11.37 21.29 -3.42
N ALA A 315 -10.94 21.11 -2.16
CA ALA A 315 -11.33 21.94 -1.04
C ALA A 315 -10.90 23.40 -1.27
N GLY A 316 -11.64 24.34 -0.68
CA GLY A 316 -11.25 25.75 -0.68
C GLY A 316 -10.00 26.01 0.15
N PRO A 317 -9.15 26.98 -0.20
CA PRO A 317 -7.94 27.30 0.58
C PRO A 317 -8.22 27.56 2.07
N ALA A 318 -9.36 28.14 2.40
CA ALA A 318 -9.76 28.43 3.78
C ALA A 318 -10.12 27.19 4.61
N GLU A 319 -10.30 26.05 3.96
CA GLU A 319 -10.58 24.77 4.62
C GLU A 319 -9.31 23.97 4.95
N LEU A 320 -8.16 24.42 4.44
CA LEU A 320 -6.90 23.70 4.60
C LEU A 320 -6.27 24.08 5.94
N PRO A 321 -5.73 23.10 6.69
CA PRO A 321 -5.00 23.38 7.90
C PRO A 321 -3.63 23.99 7.58
N ASP A 322 -3.16 24.87 8.45
CA ASP A 322 -1.78 25.28 8.45
C ASP A 322 -0.91 24.11 8.93
N PRO A 323 0.17 23.77 8.20
CA PRO A 323 1.08 22.72 8.63
C PRO A 323 1.86 23.17 9.88
N PRO A 324 2.12 22.27 10.83
CA PRO A 324 3.08 22.54 11.89
C PRO A 324 4.45 22.91 11.30
N ALA A 325 5.11 23.85 11.94
CA ALA A 325 6.41 24.36 11.51
C ALA A 325 7.47 24.08 12.58
N GLY A 326 8.71 23.87 12.15
CA GLY A 326 9.83 23.66 13.04
C GLY A 326 10.46 22.27 12.92
N PRO A 327 11.57 22.02 13.64
CA PRO A 327 12.35 20.79 13.51
C PRO A 327 11.61 19.54 14.01
N GLN A 328 10.61 19.70 14.88
CA GLN A 328 9.81 18.60 15.46
C GLN A 328 8.41 18.45 14.80
N ALA A 329 8.16 19.18 13.71
CA ALA A 329 6.84 19.20 13.08
C ALA A 329 6.29 17.80 12.72
N ALA A 330 7.13 16.90 12.22
CA ALA A 330 6.72 15.53 11.90
C ALA A 330 6.37 14.73 13.18
N GLU A 331 7.15 14.87 14.24
CA GLU A 331 6.92 14.22 15.53
C GLU A 331 5.60 14.72 16.16
N GLU A 332 5.35 16.04 16.13
CA GLU A 332 4.12 16.63 16.62
C GLU A 332 2.89 16.15 15.86
N VAL A 333 2.97 16.06 14.52
CA VAL A 333 1.86 15.54 13.70
C VAL A 333 1.58 14.09 14.03
N PHE A 334 2.63 13.27 14.16
CA PHE A 334 2.47 11.87 14.50
C PHE A 334 1.90 11.68 15.92
N ALA A 335 2.37 12.45 16.90
CA ALA A 335 1.83 12.44 18.27
C ALA A 335 0.33 12.77 18.30
N ARG A 336 -0.10 13.77 17.52
CA ARG A 336 -1.54 14.11 17.37
C ARG A 336 -2.33 12.98 16.70
N ALA A 337 -1.74 12.25 15.76
CA ALA A 337 -2.37 11.10 15.13
C ALA A 337 -2.57 9.95 16.14
N VAL A 338 -1.60 9.70 17.01
CA VAL A 338 -1.72 8.73 18.11
C VAL A 338 -2.79 9.17 19.11
N GLU A 339 -2.83 10.46 19.50
CA GLU A 339 -3.88 11.01 20.37
C GLU A 339 -5.28 10.91 19.75
N HIS A 340 -5.39 11.05 18.42
CA HIS A 340 -6.63 10.85 17.68
C HIS A 340 -7.12 9.42 17.80
N GLY A 341 -6.24 8.43 17.72
CA GLY A 341 -6.50 7.02 17.97
C GLY A 341 -7.00 6.22 16.76
N ASP A 342 -7.51 6.86 15.70
CA ASP A 342 -7.93 6.14 14.50
C ASP A 342 -6.72 5.59 13.70
N GLU A 343 -6.82 4.34 13.32
CA GLU A 343 -5.75 3.62 12.63
C GLU A 343 -5.41 4.13 11.23
N HIS A 344 -6.35 4.75 10.52
CA HIS A 344 -6.09 5.37 9.22
C HIS A 344 -5.31 6.67 9.39
N VAL A 345 -5.64 7.44 10.42
CA VAL A 345 -4.92 8.67 10.76
C VAL A 345 -3.48 8.35 11.15
N ILE A 346 -3.27 7.33 11.99
CA ILE A 346 -1.92 6.88 12.39
C ILE A 346 -1.09 6.44 11.17
N LYS A 347 -1.63 5.54 10.33
CA LYS A 347 -0.93 5.05 9.12
C LYS A 347 -0.66 6.16 8.10
N PHE A 348 -1.59 7.10 7.96
CA PHE A 348 -1.39 8.19 7.03
C PHE A 348 -0.38 9.21 7.54
N ALA A 349 -0.35 9.48 8.85
CA ALA A 349 0.68 10.32 9.48
C ALA A 349 2.09 9.72 9.32
N ASP A 350 2.23 8.38 9.45
CA ASP A 350 3.45 7.64 9.16
C ASP A 350 3.91 7.82 7.70
N THR A 351 2.99 7.72 6.73
CA THR A 351 3.29 7.98 5.32
C THR A 351 3.66 9.45 5.07
N ALA A 352 2.96 10.38 5.68
CA ALA A 352 3.21 11.82 5.56
C ALA A 352 4.58 12.21 6.15
N ALA A 353 4.99 11.57 7.25
CA ALA A 353 6.33 11.74 7.83
C ALA A 353 7.42 11.25 6.88
N ASP A 354 7.26 10.08 6.23
CA ASP A 354 8.18 9.60 5.20
C ASP A 354 8.31 10.60 4.03
N VAL A 355 7.19 11.15 3.57
CA VAL A 355 7.19 12.19 2.51
C VAL A 355 7.93 13.44 2.98
N TYR A 356 7.65 13.92 4.19
CA TYR A 356 8.29 15.11 4.74
C TYR A 356 9.80 14.92 4.90
N VAL A 357 10.24 13.81 5.47
CA VAL A 357 11.67 13.48 5.63
C VAL A 357 12.38 13.45 4.26
N ARG A 358 11.74 12.91 3.24
CA ARG A 358 12.33 12.80 1.91
C ARG A 358 12.35 14.12 1.14
N THR A 359 11.34 14.96 1.30
CA THR A 359 11.12 16.13 0.42
C THR A 359 11.26 17.48 1.12
N GLY A 360 11.16 17.53 2.44
CA GLY A 360 11.07 18.76 3.23
C GLY A 360 9.75 19.52 3.04
N ARG A 361 8.75 18.96 2.32
CA ARG A 361 7.50 19.65 1.99
C ARG A 361 6.49 19.60 3.14
N PRO A 362 6.12 20.75 3.71
CA PRO A 362 5.16 20.80 4.82
C PRO A 362 3.75 20.39 4.44
N ASP A 363 3.38 20.45 3.15
CA ASP A 363 2.07 20.03 2.64
C ASP A 363 1.71 18.58 3.01
N ALA A 364 2.72 17.69 3.11
CA ALA A 364 2.50 16.31 3.52
C ALA A 364 2.02 16.24 4.98
N LEU A 365 2.62 17.03 5.87
CA LEU A 365 2.20 17.11 7.26
C LEU A 365 0.83 17.77 7.40
N ALA A 366 0.55 18.81 6.61
CA ALA A 366 -0.78 19.43 6.55
C ALA A 366 -1.84 18.40 6.09
N ALA A 367 -1.50 17.51 5.16
CA ALA A 367 -2.41 16.44 4.73
C ALA A 367 -2.74 15.48 5.88
N ALA A 368 -1.77 15.12 6.74
CA ALA A 368 -2.02 14.29 7.91
C ALA A 368 -2.89 15.00 8.97
N VAL A 369 -2.67 16.29 9.20
CA VAL A 369 -3.56 17.11 10.03
C VAL A 369 -4.97 17.16 9.46
N ARG A 370 -5.10 17.29 8.14
CA ARG A 370 -6.40 17.25 7.44
C ARG A 370 -7.08 15.89 7.61
N ALA A 371 -6.34 14.79 7.57
CA ALA A 371 -6.90 13.45 7.78
C ALA A 371 -7.54 13.32 9.17
N ALA A 372 -6.86 13.77 10.22
CA ALA A 372 -7.41 13.79 11.57
C ALA A 372 -8.66 14.66 11.72
N ALA A 373 -8.87 15.64 10.83
CA ALA A 373 -10.07 16.48 10.83
C ALA A 373 -11.22 15.89 9.99
N LEU A 374 -10.94 14.96 9.08
CA LEU A 374 -11.92 14.37 8.14
C LEU A 374 -12.34 12.94 8.52
N ILE A 375 -11.61 12.30 9.41
CA ILE A 375 -11.87 10.94 9.89
C ILE A 375 -12.34 11.05 11.34
N ASP A 376 -13.49 10.47 11.65
CA ASP A 376 -14.02 10.43 13.02
C ASP A 376 -13.17 9.53 13.92
N ARG A 377 -13.22 9.80 15.24
CA ARG A 377 -12.52 9.00 16.26
C ARG A 377 -13.19 7.65 16.45
#